data_e38eda91990da2112ba79d12d8f11130
#
_entry.id   e38eda91990da2112ba79d12d8f11130
#
_cell.length_a   1.000
_cell.length_b   1.000
_cell.length_c   1.000
_cell.angle_alpha   90.00
_cell.angle_beta   90.00
_cell.angle_gamma   90.00
#
_symmetry.space_group_name_H-M   'P 1'
#
loop_
_entity.id
_entity.type
_entity.pdbx_description
1 polymer ?
#
loop_
_entity_poly.entity_id
_entity_poly.type
_entity_poly.pdbx_seq_one_letter_code
_entity_poly.pdbx_strand_id
1 'polypeptide(L)'
;MRVRNEQTYSEKKVQIMEKCYECYAKNGLHDTGIATLAEAAKISKASFYLYFKDIDDLIVQSTEYCMTKVEDEFMEKAPANPEDINRFIDEIPEWTAAKHGKKYRLMYQVYTHPKYIEYGKKFFEGVEKRYTEYAKMLEPKLGVSYTIILSLIFIFVRASVHYAMFEDKYYMLSQMSIIKEAVKMFIKKNK
;
A
#
# COMPACT_ATOMS: atom_id res chain seq x y z
N MET A 1 -34.58 -8.43 20.61
CA MET A 1 -33.37 -7.71 20.18
C MET A 1 -32.38 -8.75 19.66
N ARG A 2 -32.13 -8.82 18.35
CA ARG A 2 -31.15 -9.77 17.77
C ARG A 2 -29.77 -9.34 18.20
N VAL A 3 -29.06 -10.12 19.01
CA VAL A 3 -27.64 -9.92 19.28
C VAL A 3 -26.92 -10.01 17.90
N ARG A 4 -26.41 -8.87 17.40
CA ARG A 4 -25.56 -8.88 16.21
C ARG A 4 -24.32 -9.67 16.59
N ASN A 5 -24.04 -10.75 15.86
CA ASN A 5 -22.78 -11.43 15.98
C ASN A 5 -21.67 -10.44 15.59
N GLU A 6 -20.78 -10.11 16.49
CA GLU A 6 -19.69 -9.13 16.28
C GLU A 6 -18.85 -9.49 15.05
N GLN A 7 -18.65 -10.76 14.80
CA GLN A 7 -17.95 -11.25 13.61
C GLN A 7 -18.67 -10.84 12.32
N THR A 8 -20.00 -11.05 12.24
CA THR A 8 -20.80 -10.65 11.07
C THR A 8 -20.80 -9.14 10.85
N TYR A 9 -20.76 -8.34 11.94
CA TYR A 9 -20.65 -6.89 11.85
C TYR A 9 -19.29 -6.46 11.29
N SER A 10 -18.20 -7.03 11.79
CA SER A 10 -16.83 -6.75 11.34
C SER A 10 -16.63 -7.12 9.87
N GLU A 11 -17.06 -8.31 9.45
CA GLU A 11 -16.99 -8.76 8.07
C GLU A 11 -17.77 -7.82 7.13
N LYS A 12 -18.97 -7.42 7.55
CA LYS A 12 -19.78 -6.48 6.74
C LYS A 12 -19.14 -5.11 6.65
N LYS A 13 -18.55 -4.60 7.73
CA LYS A 13 -17.82 -3.33 7.74
C LYS A 13 -16.66 -3.37 6.76
N VAL A 14 -15.88 -4.44 6.75
CA VAL A 14 -14.77 -4.67 5.81
C VAL A 14 -15.26 -4.63 4.36
N GLN A 15 -16.33 -5.38 4.03
CA GLN A 15 -16.91 -5.37 2.69
C GLN A 15 -17.34 -3.97 2.23
N ILE A 16 -17.91 -3.18 3.14
CA ILE A 16 -18.28 -1.78 2.85
C ILE A 16 -17.05 -0.94 2.58
N MET A 17 -16.01 -1.03 3.40
CA MET A 17 -14.75 -0.30 3.21
C MET A 17 -14.12 -0.61 1.86
N GLU A 18 -14.02 -1.88 1.48
CA GLU A 18 -13.46 -2.29 0.19
C GLU A 18 -14.25 -1.71 -0.99
N LYS A 19 -15.58 -1.85 -0.97
CA LYS A 19 -16.44 -1.34 -2.04
C LYS A 19 -16.44 0.18 -2.15
N CYS A 20 -16.41 0.89 -1.02
CA CYS A 20 -16.32 2.34 -1.01
C CYS A 20 -14.95 2.81 -1.50
N TYR A 21 -13.87 2.14 -1.12
CA TYR A 21 -12.53 2.47 -1.58
C TYR A 21 -12.37 2.25 -3.09
N GLU A 22 -12.89 1.15 -3.62
CA GLU A 22 -12.95 0.91 -5.07
C GLU A 22 -13.75 1.99 -5.81
N CYS A 23 -14.89 2.41 -5.23
CA CYS A 23 -15.73 3.46 -5.77
C CYS A 23 -14.99 4.81 -5.83
N TYR A 24 -14.30 5.19 -4.76
CA TYR A 24 -13.45 6.39 -4.73
C TYR A 24 -12.29 6.31 -5.72
N ALA A 25 -11.60 5.17 -5.81
CA ALA A 25 -10.50 4.98 -6.72
C ALA A 25 -10.90 5.08 -8.21
N LYS A 26 -12.18 4.81 -8.50
CA LYS A 26 -12.74 4.92 -9.84
C LYS A 26 -13.26 6.33 -10.16
N ASN A 27 -13.98 6.95 -9.24
CA ASN A 27 -14.75 8.17 -9.48
C ASN A 27 -14.06 9.43 -8.95
N GLY A 28 -13.06 9.31 -8.07
CA GLY A 28 -12.43 10.41 -7.36
C GLY A 28 -13.13 10.76 -6.05
N LEU A 29 -12.42 11.50 -5.18
CA LEU A 29 -12.92 11.88 -3.84
C LEU A 29 -14.03 12.94 -3.92
N HIS A 30 -13.90 13.91 -4.81
CA HIS A 30 -14.79 15.08 -4.87
C HIS A 30 -16.18 14.75 -5.42
N ASP A 31 -16.27 13.79 -6.33
CA ASP A 31 -17.52 13.45 -7.03
C ASP A 31 -18.27 12.28 -6.37
N THR A 32 -17.83 11.85 -5.19
CA THR A 32 -18.35 10.64 -4.55
C THR A 32 -18.97 10.95 -3.18
N GLY A 33 -20.29 11.15 -3.16
CA GLY A 33 -21.05 11.39 -1.92
C GLY A 33 -21.56 10.10 -1.27
N ILE A 34 -22.12 10.21 -0.04
CA ILE A 34 -22.66 9.07 0.74
C ILE A 34 -23.69 8.24 -0.06
N ALA A 35 -24.50 8.87 -0.92
CA ALA A 35 -25.47 8.14 -1.73
C ALA A 35 -24.80 7.13 -2.67
N THR A 36 -23.79 7.60 -3.42
CA THR A 36 -23.00 6.80 -4.36
C THR A 36 -22.26 5.67 -3.65
N LEU A 37 -21.69 5.98 -2.48
CA LEU A 37 -20.96 4.99 -1.67
C LEU A 37 -21.88 3.92 -1.09
N ALA A 38 -23.06 4.32 -0.59
CA ALA A 38 -24.05 3.38 -0.06
C ALA A 38 -24.56 2.44 -1.17
N GLU A 39 -24.81 2.98 -2.38
CA GLU A 39 -25.17 2.19 -3.56
C GLU A 39 -24.05 1.20 -3.94
N ALA A 40 -22.82 1.67 -4.05
CA ALA A 40 -21.66 0.82 -4.35
C ALA A 40 -21.48 -0.33 -3.33
N ALA A 41 -21.72 -0.05 -2.05
CA ALA A 41 -21.66 -1.03 -0.97
C ALA A 41 -22.95 -1.88 -0.81
N LYS A 42 -23.99 -1.61 -1.62
CA LYS A 42 -25.31 -2.26 -1.55
C LYS A 42 -25.95 -2.17 -0.15
N ILE A 43 -25.93 -0.97 0.43
CA ILE A 43 -26.55 -0.65 1.71
C ILE A 43 -27.42 0.61 1.61
N SER A 44 -28.33 0.82 2.55
CA SER A 44 -29.05 2.07 2.67
C SER A 44 -28.18 3.17 3.29
N LYS A 45 -28.50 4.46 3.07
CA LYS A 45 -27.87 5.57 3.76
C LYS A 45 -27.99 5.46 5.28
N ALA A 46 -29.12 4.96 5.80
CA ALA A 46 -29.31 4.73 7.22
C ALA A 46 -28.37 3.63 7.75
N SER A 47 -28.16 2.57 6.94
CA SER A 47 -27.21 1.52 7.28
C SER A 47 -25.76 1.98 7.26
N PHE A 48 -25.40 2.98 6.43
CA PHE A 48 -24.07 3.58 6.43
C PHE A 48 -23.67 4.09 7.82
N TYR A 49 -24.55 4.85 8.46
CA TYR A 49 -24.32 5.45 9.79
C TYR A 49 -24.29 4.43 10.94
N LEU A 50 -24.60 3.15 10.67
CA LEU A 50 -24.36 2.07 11.64
C LEU A 50 -22.90 1.63 11.71
N TYR A 51 -22.11 1.92 10.65
CA TYR A 51 -20.72 1.48 10.51
C TYR A 51 -19.72 2.63 10.60
N PHE A 52 -20.09 3.83 10.13
CA PHE A 52 -19.22 5.00 10.04
C PHE A 52 -19.95 6.23 10.57
N LYS A 53 -19.21 7.05 11.32
CA LYS A 53 -19.72 8.30 11.89
C LYS A 53 -20.13 9.29 10.79
N ASP A 54 -19.26 9.43 9.78
CA ASP A 54 -19.41 10.32 8.65
C ASP A 54 -18.55 9.82 7.47
N ILE A 55 -18.53 10.59 6.40
CA ILE A 55 -17.76 10.27 5.19
C ILE A 55 -16.26 10.29 5.44
N ASP A 56 -15.78 11.16 6.33
CA ASP A 56 -14.36 11.27 6.66
C ASP A 56 -13.87 10.04 7.43
N ASP A 57 -14.68 9.58 8.36
CA ASP A 57 -14.41 8.34 9.11
C ASP A 57 -14.32 7.13 8.17
N LEU A 58 -15.22 7.03 7.17
CA LEU A 58 -15.11 6.00 6.14
C LEU A 58 -13.83 6.15 5.31
N ILE A 59 -13.51 7.37 4.81
CA ILE A 59 -12.33 7.61 3.96
C ILE A 59 -11.07 7.16 4.67
N VAL A 60 -10.87 7.56 5.92
CA VAL A 60 -9.68 7.22 6.69
C VAL A 60 -9.59 5.72 6.92
N GLN A 61 -10.65 5.10 7.45
CA GLN A 61 -10.65 3.68 7.77
C GLN A 61 -10.50 2.80 6.52
N SER A 62 -11.19 3.15 5.42
CA SER A 62 -11.09 2.37 4.17
C SER A 62 -9.72 2.51 3.51
N THR A 63 -9.10 3.70 3.56
CA THR A 63 -7.77 3.91 3.02
C THR A 63 -6.73 3.12 3.82
N GLU A 64 -6.74 3.23 5.15
CA GLU A 64 -5.84 2.48 6.02
C GLU A 64 -5.99 0.97 5.79
N TYR A 65 -7.22 0.45 5.84
CA TYR A 65 -7.49 -0.98 5.64
C TYR A 65 -7.03 -1.49 4.26
N CYS A 66 -7.45 -0.80 3.19
CA CYS A 66 -7.13 -1.25 1.84
C CYS A 66 -5.65 -1.12 1.51
N MET A 67 -4.96 -0.11 2.05
CA MET A 67 -3.53 0.05 1.84
C MET A 67 -2.70 -0.91 2.70
N THR A 68 -3.16 -1.24 3.91
CA THR A 68 -2.53 -2.31 4.69
C THR A 68 -2.56 -3.63 3.93
N LYS A 69 -3.68 -3.98 3.29
CA LYS A 69 -3.75 -5.18 2.43
C LYS A 69 -2.79 -5.12 1.24
N VAL A 70 -2.62 -3.95 0.62
CA VAL A 70 -1.64 -3.77 -0.47
C VAL A 70 -0.22 -4.01 0.03
N GLU A 71 0.12 -3.47 1.21
CA GLU A 71 1.42 -3.69 1.84
C GLU A 71 1.63 -5.15 2.26
N ASP A 72 0.59 -5.84 2.75
CA ASP A 72 0.65 -7.28 3.06
C ASP A 72 0.97 -8.10 1.81
N GLU A 73 0.23 -7.88 0.71
CA GLU A 73 0.49 -8.55 -0.57
C GLU A 73 1.90 -8.26 -1.13
N PHE A 74 2.42 -7.04 -0.92
CA PHE A 74 3.77 -6.67 -1.31
C PHE A 74 4.81 -7.43 -0.48
N MET A 75 4.63 -7.47 0.84
CA MET A 75 5.54 -8.16 1.76
C MET A 75 5.53 -9.69 1.58
N GLU A 76 4.39 -10.29 1.22
CA GLU A 76 4.30 -11.71 0.86
C GLU A 76 5.15 -12.07 -0.37
N LYS A 77 5.37 -11.12 -1.28
CA LYS A 77 6.21 -11.30 -2.47
C LYS A 77 7.68 -10.97 -2.21
N ALA A 78 7.97 -10.27 -1.12
CA ALA A 78 9.32 -9.82 -0.81
C ALA A 78 10.28 -10.99 -0.66
N PRO A 79 11.47 -10.98 -1.32
CA PRO A 79 12.36 -12.12 -1.37
C PRO A 79 13.01 -12.41 -0.01
N ALA A 80 12.96 -13.66 0.42
CA ALA A 80 13.64 -14.09 1.62
C ALA A 80 15.14 -14.36 1.39
N ASN A 81 15.56 -14.56 0.12
CA ASN A 81 16.92 -14.92 -0.25
C ASN A 81 17.52 -13.97 -1.28
N PRO A 82 18.85 -13.71 -1.22
CA PRO A 82 19.52 -12.80 -2.14
C PRO A 82 19.38 -13.12 -3.63
N GLU A 83 19.31 -14.39 -3.99
CA GLU A 83 19.18 -14.87 -5.37
C GLU A 83 17.84 -14.47 -6.03
N ASP A 84 16.79 -14.27 -5.24
CA ASP A 84 15.46 -13.89 -5.73
C ASP A 84 15.29 -12.37 -5.88
N ILE A 85 16.21 -11.56 -5.35
CA ILE A 85 16.07 -10.10 -5.32
C ILE A 85 15.98 -9.51 -6.74
N ASN A 86 16.81 -9.96 -7.67
CA ASN A 86 16.79 -9.42 -9.03
C ASN A 86 15.48 -9.70 -9.75
N ARG A 87 14.91 -10.90 -9.61
CA ARG A 87 13.60 -11.24 -10.16
C ARG A 87 12.50 -10.36 -9.55
N PHE A 88 12.54 -10.16 -8.24
CA PHE A 88 11.60 -9.28 -7.54
C PHE A 88 11.68 -7.84 -8.07
N ILE A 89 12.89 -7.30 -8.26
CA ILE A 89 13.09 -5.95 -8.81
C ILE A 89 12.51 -5.83 -10.23
N ASP A 90 12.57 -6.88 -11.02
CA ASP A 90 12.07 -6.87 -12.40
C ASP A 90 10.54 -6.98 -12.49
N GLU A 91 9.92 -7.79 -11.64
CA GLU A 91 8.50 -8.15 -11.75
C GLU A 91 7.56 -7.22 -10.96
N ILE A 92 8.01 -6.76 -9.78
CA ILE A 92 7.12 -6.05 -8.85
C ILE A 92 6.64 -4.69 -9.33
N PRO A 93 7.43 -3.85 -10.02
CA PRO A 93 6.93 -2.55 -10.48
C PRO A 93 5.73 -2.68 -11.44
N GLU A 94 5.80 -3.60 -12.40
CA GLU A 94 4.70 -3.86 -13.35
C GLU A 94 3.49 -4.48 -12.64
N TRP A 95 3.71 -5.42 -11.74
CA TRP A 95 2.64 -5.99 -10.91
C TRP A 95 1.96 -4.91 -10.04
N THR A 96 2.74 -4.03 -9.42
CA THR A 96 2.24 -2.92 -8.59
C THR A 96 1.39 -1.96 -9.43
N ALA A 97 1.86 -1.59 -10.60
CA ALA A 97 1.14 -0.70 -11.51
C ALA A 97 -0.18 -1.32 -11.98
N ALA A 98 -0.14 -2.56 -12.46
CA ALA A 98 -1.31 -3.25 -12.99
C ALA A 98 -2.39 -3.48 -11.93
N LYS A 99 -2.00 -3.89 -10.72
CA LYS A 99 -2.95 -4.29 -9.68
C LYS A 99 -3.37 -3.14 -8.76
N HIS A 100 -2.48 -2.20 -8.46
CA HIS A 100 -2.66 -1.25 -7.36
C HIS A 100 -2.54 0.22 -7.74
N GLY A 101 -2.24 0.57 -8.99
CA GLY A 101 -2.00 1.95 -9.41
C GLY A 101 -3.11 2.92 -9.02
N LYS A 102 -4.39 2.55 -9.21
CA LYS A 102 -5.53 3.38 -8.80
C LYS A 102 -5.61 3.55 -7.28
N LYS A 103 -5.28 2.51 -6.51
CA LYS A 103 -5.29 2.54 -5.05
C LYS A 103 -4.21 3.48 -4.51
N TYR A 104 -3.01 3.46 -5.09
CA TYR A 104 -1.94 4.39 -4.72
C TYR A 104 -2.29 5.84 -5.03
N ARG A 105 -2.88 6.12 -6.21
CA ARG A 105 -3.35 7.48 -6.55
C ARG A 105 -4.35 8.00 -5.51
N LEU A 106 -5.33 7.18 -5.14
CA LEU A 106 -6.30 7.55 -4.11
C LEU A 106 -5.66 7.75 -2.74
N MET A 107 -4.80 6.83 -2.32
CA MET A 107 -4.07 6.93 -1.05
C MET A 107 -3.30 8.26 -0.94
N TYR A 108 -2.57 8.64 -2.00
CA TYR A 108 -1.84 9.90 -2.01
C TYR A 108 -2.78 11.11 -1.93
N GLN A 109 -3.92 11.10 -2.63
CA GLN A 109 -4.92 12.15 -2.51
C GLN A 109 -5.45 12.28 -1.09
N VAL A 110 -5.72 11.17 -0.40
CA VAL A 110 -6.20 11.16 0.98
C VAL A 110 -5.09 11.61 1.94
N TYR A 111 -3.94 10.97 1.93
CA TYR A 111 -2.88 11.17 2.94
C TYR A 111 -2.07 12.45 2.76
N THR A 112 -2.15 13.13 1.61
CA THR A 112 -1.57 14.47 1.43
C THR A 112 -2.59 15.59 1.66
N HIS A 113 -3.87 15.27 1.81
CA HIS A 113 -4.90 16.28 2.13
C HIS A 113 -4.70 16.78 3.57
N PRO A 114 -4.71 18.11 3.82
CA PRO A 114 -4.45 18.69 5.15
C PRO A 114 -5.31 18.09 6.28
N LYS A 115 -6.55 17.71 5.98
CA LYS A 115 -7.49 17.12 6.95
C LYS A 115 -7.06 15.71 7.41
N TYR A 116 -6.33 14.95 6.59
CA TYR A 116 -6.03 13.54 6.86
C TYR A 116 -4.53 13.25 6.99
N ILE A 117 -3.68 14.27 6.90
CA ILE A 117 -2.22 14.11 6.85
C ILE A 117 -1.64 13.37 8.06
N GLU A 118 -2.23 13.54 9.24
CA GLU A 118 -1.77 12.85 10.45
C GLU A 118 -2.03 11.33 10.38
N TYR A 119 -3.13 10.90 9.73
CA TYR A 119 -3.37 9.48 9.46
C TYR A 119 -2.35 8.93 8.46
N GLY A 120 -2.00 9.72 7.44
CA GLY A 120 -0.95 9.36 6.49
C GLY A 120 0.40 9.19 7.16
N LYS A 121 0.82 10.11 8.03
CA LYS A 121 2.06 10.00 8.80
C LYS A 121 2.10 8.70 9.61
N LYS A 122 1.03 8.43 10.38
CA LYS A 122 0.93 7.21 11.19
C LYS A 122 1.00 5.93 10.34
N PHE A 123 0.32 5.93 9.18
CA PHE A 123 0.39 4.80 8.24
C PHE A 123 1.82 4.56 7.77
N PHE A 124 2.52 5.61 7.32
CA PHE A 124 3.90 5.48 6.83
C PHE A 124 4.90 5.12 7.92
N GLU A 125 4.72 5.55 9.18
CA GLU A 125 5.52 5.07 10.32
C GLU A 125 5.38 3.55 10.50
N GLY A 126 4.16 3.01 10.34
CA GLY A 126 3.93 1.57 10.36
C GLY A 126 4.63 0.83 9.22
N VAL A 127 4.57 1.37 8.01
CA VAL A 127 5.25 0.81 6.82
C VAL A 127 6.77 0.84 7.00
N GLU A 128 7.34 1.95 7.48
CA GLU A 128 8.78 2.09 7.76
C GLU A 128 9.26 1.05 8.76
N LYS A 129 8.50 0.81 9.83
CA LYS A 129 8.82 -0.23 10.80
C LYS A 129 8.87 -1.62 10.17
N ARG A 130 7.90 -1.97 9.33
CA ARG A 130 7.88 -3.26 8.60
C ARG A 130 9.09 -3.43 7.69
N TYR A 131 9.44 -2.39 6.93
CA TYR A 131 10.61 -2.44 6.04
C TYR A 131 11.92 -2.48 6.81
N THR A 132 11.98 -1.84 7.98
CA THR A 132 13.15 -1.92 8.87
C THR A 132 13.37 -3.35 9.37
N GLU A 133 12.32 -4.04 9.82
CA GLU A 133 12.43 -5.44 10.24
C GLU A 133 12.82 -6.37 9.07
N TYR A 134 12.27 -6.13 7.89
CA TYR A 134 12.67 -6.86 6.69
C TYR A 134 14.14 -6.60 6.30
N ALA A 135 14.62 -5.36 6.35
CA ALA A 135 16.01 -5.02 6.09
C ALA A 135 16.97 -5.70 7.08
N LYS A 136 16.62 -5.75 8.38
CA LYS A 136 17.38 -6.47 9.40
C LYS A 136 17.45 -7.99 9.14
N MET A 137 16.37 -8.57 8.63
CA MET A 137 16.34 -9.99 8.24
C MET A 137 17.30 -10.30 7.06
N LEU A 138 17.46 -9.33 6.14
CA LEU A 138 18.37 -9.46 5.00
C LEU A 138 19.85 -9.13 5.34
N GLU A 139 20.12 -8.37 6.40
CA GLU A 139 21.48 -7.92 6.77
C GLU A 139 22.49 -9.06 6.86
N PRO A 140 22.25 -10.16 7.60
CA PRO A 140 23.20 -11.27 7.68
C PRO A 140 23.36 -12.03 6.36
N LYS A 141 22.38 -11.98 5.47
CA LYS A 141 22.39 -12.66 4.18
C LYS A 141 23.15 -11.89 3.10
N LEU A 142 23.13 -10.56 3.18
CA LEU A 142 23.78 -9.68 2.22
C LEU A 142 25.12 -9.16 2.71
N GLY A 143 25.44 -9.31 4.02
CA GLY A 143 26.67 -8.80 4.62
C GLY A 143 26.81 -7.28 4.54
N VAL A 144 25.68 -6.57 4.57
CA VAL A 144 25.59 -5.12 4.44
C VAL A 144 24.62 -4.59 5.48
N SER A 145 24.97 -3.46 6.13
CA SER A 145 24.11 -2.85 7.16
C SER A 145 22.65 -2.71 6.72
N TYR A 146 21.74 -3.06 7.62
CA TYR A 146 20.30 -2.92 7.39
C TYR A 146 19.91 -1.48 6.99
N THR A 147 20.63 -0.45 7.41
CA THR A 147 20.37 0.94 7.03
C THR A 147 20.57 1.20 5.54
N ILE A 148 21.57 0.57 4.93
CA ILE A 148 21.80 0.63 3.47
C ILE A 148 20.71 -0.15 2.75
N ILE A 149 20.39 -1.35 3.24
CA ILE A 149 19.31 -2.19 2.67
C ILE A 149 17.98 -1.44 2.72
N LEU A 150 17.64 -0.84 3.85
CA LEU A 150 16.42 -0.04 4.05
C LEU A 150 16.35 1.14 3.07
N SER A 151 17.47 1.84 2.87
CA SER A 151 17.55 2.93 1.89
C SER A 151 17.26 2.44 0.45
N LEU A 152 17.78 1.28 0.06
CA LEU A 152 17.49 0.67 -1.24
C LEU A 152 16.03 0.23 -1.36
N ILE A 153 15.44 -0.30 -0.28
CA ILE A 153 14.01 -0.64 -0.22
C ILE A 153 13.16 0.61 -0.45
N PHE A 154 13.47 1.74 0.20
CA PHE A 154 12.74 2.99 -0.01
C PHE A 154 12.86 3.52 -1.44
N ILE A 155 14.04 3.46 -2.05
CA ILE A 155 14.23 3.83 -3.46
C ILE A 155 13.37 2.93 -4.35
N PHE A 156 13.41 1.61 -4.13
CA PHE A 156 12.63 0.62 -4.87
C PHE A 156 11.13 0.86 -4.78
N VAL A 157 10.61 0.98 -3.56
CA VAL A 157 9.17 1.19 -3.32
C VAL A 157 8.72 2.52 -3.92
N ARG A 158 9.50 3.59 -3.70
CA ARG A 158 9.17 4.91 -4.25
C ARG A 158 9.12 4.90 -5.79
N ALA A 159 10.07 4.25 -6.43
CA ALA A 159 10.12 4.14 -7.89
C ALA A 159 8.96 3.29 -8.43
N SER A 160 8.64 2.17 -7.76
CA SER A 160 7.52 1.29 -8.13
C SER A 160 6.17 2.00 -8.00
N VAL A 161 5.96 2.72 -6.90
CA VAL A 161 4.73 3.49 -6.64
C VAL A 161 4.61 4.68 -7.60
N HIS A 162 5.73 5.39 -7.88
CA HIS A 162 5.76 6.46 -8.88
C HIS A 162 5.34 5.93 -10.26
N TYR A 163 5.92 4.82 -10.69
CA TYR A 163 5.53 4.15 -11.93
C TYR A 163 4.06 3.74 -11.93
N ALA A 164 3.56 3.16 -10.85
CA ALA A 164 2.16 2.79 -10.71
C ALA A 164 1.17 3.97 -10.81
N MET A 165 1.61 5.18 -10.42
CA MET A 165 0.78 6.39 -10.49
C MET A 165 0.87 7.13 -11.82
N PHE A 166 2.06 7.23 -12.42
CA PHE A 166 2.36 8.13 -13.54
C PHE A 166 2.79 7.42 -14.82
N GLU A 167 3.01 6.09 -14.76
CA GLU A 167 3.48 5.26 -15.88
C GLU A 167 4.86 5.70 -16.42
N ASP A 168 5.66 6.42 -15.59
CA ASP A 168 6.99 6.88 -15.94
C ASP A 168 8.00 5.72 -15.87
N LYS A 169 8.08 4.99 -16.99
CA LYS A 169 8.96 3.83 -17.13
C LYS A 169 10.44 4.20 -17.11
N TYR A 170 10.82 5.37 -17.63
CA TYR A 170 12.22 5.79 -17.65
C TYR A 170 12.74 6.04 -16.23
N TYR A 171 11.98 6.78 -15.41
CA TYR A 171 12.34 7.01 -14.01
C TYR A 171 12.46 5.69 -13.26
N MET A 172 11.47 4.82 -13.39
CA MET A 172 11.46 3.51 -12.74
C MET A 172 12.70 2.68 -13.11
N LEU A 173 12.99 2.50 -14.41
CA LEU A 173 14.12 1.70 -14.87
C LEU A 173 15.47 2.27 -14.41
N SER A 174 15.63 3.61 -14.36
CA SER A 174 16.85 4.24 -13.87
C SER A 174 17.13 3.91 -12.41
N GLN A 175 16.11 3.94 -11.56
CA GLN A 175 16.23 3.58 -10.14
C GLN A 175 16.51 2.08 -9.95
N MET A 176 15.80 1.21 -10.71
CA MET A 176 16.02 -0.24 -10.65
C MET A 176 17.44 -0.64 -11.07
N SER A 177 18.02 0.06 -12.05
CA SER A 177 19.40 -0.15 -12.49
C SER A 177 20.40 0.08 -11.35
N ILE A 178 20.26 1.18 -10.61
CA ILE A 178 21.12 1.51 -9.46
C ILE A 178 21.00 0.44 -8.36
N ILE A 179 19.77 0.00 -8.04
CA ILE A 179 19.54 -1.00 -7.01
C ILE A 179 20.17 -2.33 -7.41
N LYS A 180 20.02 -2.76 -8.67
CA LYS A 180 20.61 -4.02 -9.18
C LYS A 180 22.14 -4.01 -9.11
N GLU A 181 22.79 -2.90 -9.47
CA GLU A 181 24.23 -2.79 -9.35
C GLU A 181 24.70 -2.84 -7.90
N ALA A 182 23.99 -2.19 -6.96
CA ALA A 182 24.28 -2.28 -5.54
C ALA A 182 24.16 -3.72 -5.03
N VAL A 183 23.06 -4.40 -5.32
CA VAL A 183 22.83 -5.81 -4.94
C VAL A 183 23.90 -6.73 -5.49
N LYS A 184 24.29 -6.54 -6.76
CA LYS A 184 25.37 -7.32 -7.40
C LYS A 184 26.72 -7.15 -6.72
N MET A 185 27.06 -5.92 -6.27
CA MET A 185 28.28 -5.67 -5.50
C MET A 185 28.24 -6.36 -4.14
N PHE A 186 27.11 -6.39 -3.46
CA PHE A 186 26.95 -7.04 -2.16
C PHE A 186 27.10 -8.55 -2.26
N ILE A 187 26.43 -9.18 -3.23
CA ILE A 187 26.52 -10.64 -3.44
C ILE A 187 27.94 -11.08 -3.82
N LYS A 188 28.67 -10.28 -4.62
CA LYS A 188 30.07 -10.60 -4.99
C LYS A 188 31.05 -10.51 -3.81
N LYS A 189 30.80 -9.61 -2.86
CA LYS A 189 31.68 -9.42 -1.70
C LYS A 189 31.59 -10.57 -0.70
N ASN A 190 30.51 -11.33 -0.73
CA ASN A 190 30.21 -12.43 0.21
C ASN A 190 30.50 -13.84 -0.38
N LYS A 191 31.05 -13.90 -1.60
CA LYS A 191 31.62 -15.11 -2.22
C LYS A 191 33.14 -15.09 -2.10
#